data_8bbae3b1a5a3133c73098f733e7bbb1d
#
_entry.id   8bbae3b1a5a3133c73098f733e7bbb1d
#
_cell.length_a   1.000
_cell.length_b   1.000
_cell.length_c   1.000
_cell.angle_alpha   90.00
_cell.angle_beta   90.00
_cell.angle_gamma   90.00
#
_symmetry.space_group_name_H-M   'P 1'
#
loop_
_entity.id
_entity.type
_entity.pdbx_description
1 polymer ?
#
loop_
_entity_poly.entity_id
_entity_poly.type
_entity_poly.pdbx_seq_one_letter_code
_entity_poly.pdbx_strand_id
1 'polypeptide(L)'
;IITECINKFKKNNFDYFSNTIKKVNNVWIEHFNGFPIGYAVEIFRFSALERAWKESFEPSDREHVTEYIWKHPQIFKLGNFENKNDYSNYRLVIDYPNDFKLIKEIIKNFPENTIFSLNSIVKFLEKNPKMAKINLL
;
A
#
# COMPACT_ATOMS: atom_id res chain seq x y z
N ILE A 1 -7.52 6.25 5.50
CA ILE A 1 -7.16 4.88 5.17
C ILE A 1 -6.66 4.11 6.40
N ILE A 2 -5.62 4.57 7.12
CA ILE A 2 -5.01 3.81 8.25
C ILE A 2 -6.05 3.42 9.30
N THR A 3 -6.83 4.38 9.80
CA THR A 3 -7.88 4.12 10.81
C THR A 3 -8.92 3.10 10.33
N GLU A 4 -9.32 3.19 9.08
CA GLU A 4 -10.28 2.26 8.48
C GLU A 4 -9.71 0.85 8.36
N CYS A 5 -8.45 0.74 7.93
CA CYS A 5 -7.74 -0.54 7.86
C CYS A 5 -7.62 -1.18 9.26
N ILE A 6 -7.25 -0.40 10.29
CA ILE A 6 -7.16 -0.88 11.68
C ILE A 6 -8.52 -1.42 12.15
N ASN A 7 -9.62 -0.70 11.88
CA ASN A 7 -10.95 -1.12 12.30
C ASN A 7 -11.38 -2.43 11.61
N LYS A 8 -11.12 -2.56 10.30
CA LYS A 8 -11.41 -3.80 9.55
C LYS A 8 -10.55 -4.96 10.02
N PHE A 9 -9.25 -4.73 10.25
CA PHE A 9 -8.32 -5.73 10.78
C PHE A 9 -8.82 -6.31 12.11
N LYS A 10 -9.14 -5.44 13.08
CA LYS A 10 -9.62 -5.84 14.40
C LYS A 10 -10.97 -6.58 14.33
N LYS A 11 -11.94 -5.99 13.59
CA LYS A 11 -13.31 -6.55 13.49
C LYS A 11 -13.32 -7.98 12.93
N ASN A 12 -12.46 -8.27 11.95
CA ASN A 12 -12.44 -9.55 11.25
C ASN A 12 -11.40 -10.53 11.80
N ASN A 13 -10.63 -10.13 12.81
CA ASN A 13 -9.61 -10.96 13.45
C ASN A 13 -8.61 -11.55 12.45
N PHE A 14 -8.09 -10.72 11.56
CA PHE A 14 -7.06 -11.11 10.59
C PHE A 14 -5.69 -11.28 11.27
N ASP A 15 -4.83 -12.11 10.66
CA ASP A 15 -3.41 -12.19 10.99
C ASP A 15 -2.60 -11.18 10.17
N TYR A 16 -3.04 -10.92 8.93
CA TYR A 16 -2.48 -9.92 8.03
C TYR A 16 -3.58 -9.26 7.20
N PHE A 17 -3.46 -7.95 7.01
CA PHE A 17 -4.42 -7.14 6.25
C PHE A 17 -3.68 -6.02 5.52
N SER A 18 -3.92 -5.89 4.22
CA SER A 18 -3.21 -4.92 3.40
C SER A 18 -4.07 -4.40 2.25
N ASN A 19 -3.69 -3.24 1.73
CA ASN A 19 -4.18 -2.74 0.44
C ASN A 19 -3.24 -3.11 -0.73
N THR A 20 -2.21 -3.90 -0.49
CA THR A 20 -1.23 -4.32 -1.50
C THR A 20 -1.32 -5.78 -1.90
N ILE A 21 -2.36 -6.49 -1.44
CA ILE A 21 -2.66 -7.86 -1.87
C ILE A 21 -4.12 -8.00 -2.28
N LYS A 22 -4.40 -8.93 -3.19
CA LYS A 22 -5.76 -9.25 -3.65
C LYS A 22 -5.93 -10.74 -3.85
N LYS A 23 -7.11 -11.26 -3.52
CA LYS A 23 -7.46 -12.65 -3.79
C LYS A 23 -8.10 -12.77 -5.18
N VAL A 24 -7.43 -13.49 -6.10
CA VAL A 24 -7.90 -13.76 -7.46
C VAL A 24 -7.89 -15.27 -7.70
N ASN A 25 -9.01 -15.85 -8.10
CA ASN A 25 -9.15 -17.30 -8.33
C ASN A 25 -8.59 -18.17 -7.18
N ASN A 26 -8.90 -17.80 -5.95
CA ASN A 26 -8.41 -18.42 -4.71
C ASN A 26 -6.90 -18.30 -4.42
N VAL A 27 -6.16 -17.53 -5.20
CA VAL A 27 -4.74 -17.23 -4.97
C VAL A 27 -4.59 -15.78 -4.51
N TRP A 28 -3.75 -15.54 -3.52
CA TRP A 28 -3.36 -14.18 -3.13
C TRP A 28 -2.20 -13.72 -4.01
N ILE A 29 -2.33 -12.53 -4.54
CA ILE A 29 -1.33 -11.89 -5.41
C ILE A 29 -1.04 -10.48 -4.92
N GLU A 30 0.13 -9.95 -5.23
CA GLU A 30 0.43 -8.55 -5.04
C GLU A 30 -0.42 -7.69 -6.00
N HIS A 31 -1.11 -6.69 -5.46
CA HIS A 31 -1.99 -5.81 -6.24
C HIS A 31 -2.30 -4.53 -5.45
N PHE A 32 -2.21 -3.37 -6.08
CA PHE A 32 -2.41 -2.09 -5.40
C PHE A 32 -3.86 -1.73 -5.07
N ASN A 33 -4.83 -2.56 -5.46
CA ASN A 33 -6.26 -2.43 -5.07
C ASN A 33 -6.85 -1.03 -5.31
N GLY A 34 -6.48 -0.37 -6.42
CA GLY A 34 -6.93 0.97 -6.77
C GLY A 34 -6.23 2.10 -6.00
N PHE A 35 -5.17 1.81 -5.26
CA PHE A 35 -4.32 2.83 -4.63
C PHE A 35 -3.11 3.16 -5.49
N PRO A 36 -2.58 4.39 -5.39
CA PRO A 36 -1.31 4.75 -6.04
C PRO A 36 -0.15 3.89 -5.53
N ILE A 37 0.85 3.67 -6.38
CA ILE A 37 2.12 3.09 -5.96
C ILE A 37 2.73 3.98 -4.87
N GLY A 38 3.18 3.37 -3.77
CA GLY A 38 3.71 4.08 -2.59
C GLY A 38 2.65 4.39 -1.53
N TYR A 39 1.35 4.16 -1.81
CA TYR A 39 0.27 4.38 -0.84
C TYR A 39 -0.13 3.08 -0.13
N ALA A 40 0.88 2.34 0.34
CA ALA A 40 0.73 1.04 0.97
C ALA A 40 0.41 1.14 2.47
N VAL A 41 -0.45 0.25 2.95
CA VAL A 41 -0.73 0.02 4.37
C VAL A 41 -0.73 -1.48 4.60
N GLU A 42 0.08 -1.93 5.54
CA GLU A 42 0.11 -3.30 6.01
C GLU A 42 -0.13 -3.32 7.52
N ILE A 43 -0.98 -4.22 7.97
CA ILE A 43 -1.29 -4.43 9.38
C ILE A 43 -1.23 -5.93 9.66
N PHE A 44 -0.45 -6.32 10.65
CA PHE A 44 -0.30 -7.72 10.99
C PHE A 44 -0.17 -7.92 12.50
N ARG A 45 -0.44 -9.14 12.95
CA ARG A 45 -0.19 -9.54 14.33
C ARG A 45 1.30 -9.76 14.53
N PHE A 46 1.81 -9.37 15.67
CA PHE A 46 3.19 -9.69 16.02
C PHE A 46 3.46 -11.21 16.00
N SER A 47 2.50 -12.01 16.47
CA SER A 47 2.59 -13.48 16.40
C SER A 47 2.71 -14.03 14.98
N ALA A 48 2.08 -13.39 13.99
CA ALA A 48 2.23 -13.76 12.59
C ALA A 48 3.64 -13.45 12.06
N LEU A 49 4.17 -12.28 12.42
CA LEU A 49 5.54 -11.90 12.08
C LEU A 49 6.58 -12.83 12.75
N GLU A 50 6.40 -13.12 14.04
CA GLU A 50 7.28 -14.04 14.77
C GLU A 50 7.29 -15.44 14.14
N ARG A 51 6.12 -15.94 13.75
CA ARG A 51 5.99 -17.22 13.06
C ARG A 51 6.67 -17.19 11.70
N ALA A 52 6.43 -16.14 10.90
CA ALA A 52 7.10 -15.96 9.62
C ALA A 52 8.62 -15.93 9.77
N TRP A 53 9.14 -15.22 10.76
CA TRP A 53 10.57 -15.18 11.05
C TRP A 53 11.17 -16.55 11.39
N LYS A 54 10.43 -17.39 12.15
CA LYS A 54 10.88 -18.74 12.54
C LYS A 54 10.80 -19.74 11.38
N GLU A 55 9.81 -19.62 10.51
CA GLU A 55 9.48 -20.63 9.50
C GLU A 55 10.00 -20.29 8.09
N SER A 56 10.37 -19.01 7.82
CA SER A 56 10.88 -18.61 6.52
C SER A 56 12.38 -18.91 6.37
N PHE A 57 12.75 -19.55 5.28
CA PHE A 57 14.15 -19.89 4.95
C PHE A 57 14.61 -19.27 3.65
N GLU A 58 13.68 -18.86 2.77
CA GLU A 58 13.99 -18.26 1.49
C GLU A 58 14.55 -16.84 1.67
N PRO A 59 15.62 -16.46 0.91
CA PRO A 59 16.18 -15.11 0.99
C PRO A 59 15.16 -14.00 0.75
N SER A 60 14.23 -14.17 -0.21
CA SER A 60 13.18 -13.21 -0.51
C SER A 60 12.25 -12.95 0.69
N ASP A 61 11.90 -13.99 1.44
CA ASP A 61 11.05 -13.85 2.63
C ASP A 61 11.78 -13.11 3.77
N ARG A 62 13.12 -13.13 3.76
CA ARG A 62 13.95 -12.37 4.71
C ARG A 62 14.13 -10.91 4.33
N GLU A 63 14.14 -10.62 3.04
CA GLU A 63 14.21 -9.26 2.50
C GLU A 63 12.84 -8.57 2.59
N HIS A 64 11.77 -9.27 2.21
CA HIS A 64 10.40 -8.75 2.18
C HIS A 64 9.60 -9.24 3.38
N VAL A 65 9.75 -8.58 4.50
CA VAL A 65 9.30 -8.94 5.87
C VAL A 65 7.94 -9.65 5.97
N THR A 66 6.97 -9.31 5.13
CA THR A 66 5.59 -9.81 5.19
C THR A 66 5.22 -10.80 4.09
N GLU A 67 6.13 -11.04 3.13
CA GLU A 67 5.85 -11.94 1.99
C GLU A 67 5.48 -13.34 2.45
N TYR A 68 6.22 -13.91 3.38
CA TYR A 68 5.92 -15.23 3.94
C TYR A 68 4.48 -15.32 4.44
N ILE A 69 3.97 -14.27 5.09
CA ILE A 69 2.64 -14.27 5.69
C ILE A 69 1.56 -14.40 4.62
N TRP A 70 1.58 -13.52 3.60
CA TRP A 70 0.50 -13.52 2.61
C TRP A 70 0.65 -14.62 1.54
N LYS A 71 1.83 -15.20 1.38
CA LYS A 71 2.07 -16.39 0.55
C LYS A 71 1.55 -17.69 1.19
N HIS A 72 1.28 -17.69 2.50
CA HIS A 72 0.82 -18.87 3.24
C HIS A 72 -0.61 -18.72 3.82
N PRO A 73 -1.64 -18.53 2.95
CA PRO A 73 -3.03 -18.33 3.40
C PRO A 73 -3.64 -19.55 4.11
N GLN A 74 -3.00 -20.71 4.04
CA GLN A 74 -3.42 -21.93 4.75
C GLN A 74 -3.12 -21.89 6.25
N ILE A 75 -2.20 -21.01 6.68
CA ILE A 75 -1.79 -20.88 8.09
C ILE A 75 -2.03 -19.48 8.66
N PHE A 76 -2.29 -18.49 7.80
CA PHE A 76 -2.60 -17.11 8.20
C PHE A 76 -3.94 -16.66 7.63
N LYS A 77 -4.73 -16.00 8.46
CA LYS A 77 -5.98 -15.39 8.03
C LYS A 77 -5.70 -14.03 7.40
N LEU A 78 -5.86 -13.97 6.08
CA LEU A 78 -5.56 -12.78 5.28
C LEU A 78 -6.81 -11.97 4.97
N GLY A 79 -6.64 -10.66 4.84
CA GLY A 79 -7.65 -9.75 4.34
C GLY A 79 -7.05 -8.63 3.51
N ASN A 80 -7.89 -8.00 2.70
CA ASN A 80 -7.48 -6.87 1.87
C ASN A 80 -8.43 -5.69 1.96
N PHE A 81 -7.95 -4.54 1.53
CA PHE A 81 -8.67 -3.28 1.44
C PHE A 81 -8.55 -2.71 0.04
N GLU A 82 -9.70 -2.49 -0.60
CA GLU A 82 -9.77 -1.92 -1.95
C GLU A 82 -10.26 -0.47 -1.89
N ASN A 83 -9.70 0.37 -2.73
CA ASN A 83 -10.20 1.72 -2.94
C ASN A 83 -11.47 1.66 -3.82
N LYS A 84 -12.38 2.61 -3.62
CA LYS A 84 -13.59 2.73 -4.44
C LYS A 84 -13.28 3.18 -5.88
N ASN A 85 -12.23 3.98 -6.04
CA ASN A 85 -11.78 4.49 -7.32
C ASN A 85 -10.42 3.86 -7.65
N ASP A 86 -10.12 3.72 -8.93
CA ASP A 86 -8.81 3.24 -9.36
C ASP A 86 -7.87 4.43 -9.59
N TYR A 87 -6.86 4.54 -8.74
CA TYR A 87 -5.77 5.51 -8.79
C TYR A 87 -4.41 4.84 -8.96
N SER A 88 -4.38 3.56 -9.34
CA SER A 88 -3.15 2.76 -9.48
C SER A 88 -2.21 3.27 -10.58
N ASN A 89 -2.69 4.15 -11.46
CA ASN A 89 -1.90 4.84 -12.46
C ASN A 89 -1.04 5.98 -11.90
N TYR A 90 -1.23 6.38 -10.64
CA TYR A 90 -0.37 7.37 -9.99
C TYR A 90 0.76 6.68 -9.20
N ARG A 91 1.93 7.32 -9.21
CA ARG A 91 3.08 6.89 -8.43
C ARG A 91 3.42 7.99 -7.41
N LEU A 92 3.24 7.68 -6.11
CA LEU A 92 3.41 8.60 -4.98
C LEU A 92 4.43 8.04 -3.98
N VAL A 93 5.59 7.66 -4.47
CA VAL A 93 6.74 7.11 -3.73
C VAL A 93 7.98 7.93 -4.08
N ILE A 94 9.06 7.83 -3.33
CA ILE A 94 10.34 8.49 -3.61
C ILE A 94 11.43 7.43 -3.72
N ASP A 95 11.64 6.90 -4.93
CA ASP A 95 12.73 5.98 -5.26
C ASP A 95 13.71 6.62 -6.25
N TYR A 96 13.22 7.52 -7.12
CA TYR A 96 13.98 8.15 -8.19
C TYR A 96 13.93 9.70 -8.10
N PRO A 97 14.89 10.41 -8.73
CA PRO A 97 14.90 11.87 -8.72
C PRO A 97 13.61 12.55 -9.23
N ASN A 98 12.93 11.94 -10.20
CA ASN A 98 11.67 12.47 -10.71
C ASN A 98 10.51 12.27 -9.71
N ASP A 99 10.52 11.20 -8.92
CA ASP A 99 9.56 11.03 -7.81
C ASP A 99 9.70 12.18 -6.82
N PHE A 100 10.95 12.49 -6.42
CA PHE A 100 11.23 13.62 -5.52
C PHE A 100 10.73 14.94 -6.08
N LYS A 101 10.94 15.20 -7.38
CA LYS A 101 10.43 16.42 -8.04
C LYS A 101 8.91 16.50 -7.94
N LEU A 102 8.21 15.41 -8.26
CA LEU A 102 6.74 15.36 -8.18
C LEU A 102 6.26 15.63 -6.75
N ILE A 103 6.78 14.89 -5.76
CA ILE A 103 6.36 15.04 -4.37
C ILE A 103 6.63 16.45 -3.84
N LYS A 104 7.79 17.04 -4.17
CA LYS A 104 8.12 18.43 -3.82
C LYS A 104 7.12 19.42 -4.40
N GLU A 105 6.73 19.27 -5.67
CA GLU A 105 5.71 20.13 -6.29
C GLU A 105 4.31 19.93 -5.68
N ILE A 106 3.93 18.69 -5.36
CA ILE A 106 2.69 18.44 -4.63
C ILE A 106 2.69 19.20 -3.30
N ILE A 107 3.73 19.01 -2.47
CA ILE A 107 3.80 19.62 -1.13
C ILE A 107 3.72 21.15 -1.20
N LYS A 108 4.40 21.79 -2.16
CA LYS A 108 4.37 23.26 -2.34
C LYS A 108 2.97 23.81 -2.63
N ASN A 109 2.08 23.00 -3.18
CA ASN A 109 0.73 23.42 -3.56
C ASN A 109 -0.32 23.16 -2.47
N PHE A 110 0.09 22.66 -1.31
CA PHE A 110 -0.78 22.49 -0.14
C PHE A 110 -0.29 23.39 0.99
N PRO A 111 -1.20 23.85 1.88
CA PRO A 111 -0.81 24.67 3.02
C PRO A 111 0.20 23.99 3.93
N GLU A 112 1.16 24.73 4.45
CA GLU A 112 2.11 24.20 5.43
C GLU A 112 1.41 23.61 6.65
N ASN A 113 1.98 22.56 7.22
CA ASN A 113 1.50 21.87 8.41
C ASN A 113 0.09 21.28 8.29
N THR A 114 -0.39 21.03 7.08
CA THR A 114 -1.69 20.36 6.86
C THR A 114 -1.50 18.91 6.42
N ILE A 115 -2.37 18.01 6.94
CA ILE A 115 -2.49 16.66 6.44
C ILE A 115 -3.49 16.68 5.28
N PHE A 116 -3.02 16.44 4.07
CA PHE A 116 -3.88 16.37 2.89
C PHE A 116 -4.25 14.92 2.54
N SER A 117 -5.48 14.74 2.09
CA SER A 117 -6.02 13.43 1.76
C SER A 117 -5.53 12.94 0.39
N LEU A 118 -5.58 11.63 0.15
CA LEU A 118 -5.35 11.06 -1.18
C LEU A 118 -6.23 11.72 -2.25
N ASN A 119 -7.52 11.91 -1.95
CA ASN A 119 -8.44 12.57 -2.88
C ASN A 119 -8.02 14.01 -3.22
N SER A 120 -7.43 14.75 -2.28
CA SER A 120 -6.92 16.10 -2.54
C SER A 120 -5.71 16.06 -3.47
N ILE A 121 -4.80 15.10 -3.28
CA ILE A 121 -3.64 14.90 -4.15
C ILE A 121 -4.11 14.53 -5.56
N VAL A 122 -5.01 13.56 -5.69
CA VAL A 122 -5.51 13.10 -6.99
C VAL A 122 -6.20 14.24 -7.74
N LYS A 123 -7.10 14.98 -7.10
CA LYS A 123 -7.75 16.15 -7.72
C LYS A 123 -6.74 17.22 -8.17
N PHE A 124 -5.66 17.40 -7.42
CA PHE A 124 -4.59 18.30 -7.82
C PHE A 124 -3.87 17.78 -9.06
N LEU A 125 -3.54 16.49 -9.14
CA LEU A 125 -2.87 15.89 -10.28
C LEU A 125 -3.77 15.85 -11.53
N GLU A 126 -5.07 15.60 -11.38
CA GLU A 126 -6.05 15.66 -12.49
C GLU A 126 -6.12 17.06 -13.12
N LYS A 127 -6.02 18.12 -12.30
CA LYS A 127 -5.96 19.50 -12.78
C LYS A 127 -4.60 19.87 -13.38
N ASN A 128 -3.56 19.10 -13.10
CA ASN A 128 -2.19 19.35 -13.53
C ASN A 128 -1.58 18.12 -14.24
N PRO A 129 -2.12 17.70 -15.42
CA PRO A 129 -1.73 16.44 -16.05
C PRO A 129 -0.27 16.39 -16.50
N LYS A 130 0.37 17.52 -16.76
CA LYS A 130 1.84 17.57 -17.03
C LYS A 130 2.64 17.17 -15.79
N MET A 131 2.16 17.56 -14.61
CA MET A 131 2.81 17.23 -13.34
C MET A 131 2.65 15.75 -13.02
N ALA A 132 1.46 15.18 -13.24
CA ALA A 132 1.20 13.76 -13.05
C ALA A 132 2.08 12.84 -13.89
N LYS A 133 2.72 13.39 -14.94
CA LYS A 133 3.60 12.62 -15.86
C LYS A 133 5.09 12.77 -15.54
N ILE A 134 5.48 13.55 -14.53
CA ILE A 134 6.89 13.80 -14.21
C ILE A 134 7.67 12.53 -13.89
N ASN A 135 7.03 11.57 -13.24
CA ASN A 135 7.63 10.33 -12.77
C ASN A 135 7.01 9.06 -13.36
N LEU A 136 6.32 9.17 -14.48
CA LEU A 136 5.96 7.98 -15.25
C LEU A 136 7.24 7.37 -15.83
N LEU A 137 7.44 6.08 -15.56
CA LEU A 137 8.55 5.29 -16.09
C LEU A 137 8.28 4.89 -17.53
#